data_7904af5442a3dc2d74f819f6cd705cb3
#
_entry.id   7904af5442a3dc2d74f819f6cd705cb3
#
_cell.length_a   1.000
_cell.length_b   1.000
_cell.length_c   1.000
_cell.angle_alpha   90.00
_cell.angle_beta   90.00
_cell.angle_gamma   90.00
#
_symmetry.space_group_name_H-M   'P 1'
#
loop_
_entity.id
_entity.type
_entity.pdbx_description
1 polymer ?
#
loop_
_entity_poly.entity_id
_entity_poly.type
_entity_poly.pdbx_seq_one_letter_code
_entity_poly.pdbx_strand_id
1 'polypeptide(L)'
;MKPQFLSSNIESSVDNYINLNETFGSEEKIESLSQDDLFDALCNIYSFYNACRYKGGLDSMKKDFFTANTLPKIKNTIKYLIYGKSSYYIERIYNCINLEEYKLNCFGKESVRELYGYMNKDDFPIYNGRVKKSLSYLGFGKYE
;
A
#
# COMPACT_ATOMS: atom_id res chain seq x y z
N MET A 1 -23.54 -16.24 -5.49
CA MET A 1 -22.67 -15.74 -6.16
C MET A 1 -21.64 -15.27 -5.48
N LYS A 2 -21.91 -14.85 -4.79
CA LYS A 2 -21.19 -14.29 -3.89
C LYS A 2 -20.07 -15.12 -3.36
N PRO A 3 -20.20 -16.46 -3.08
CA PRO A 3 -19.06 -17.27 -2.61
C PRO A 3 -17.86 -17.21 -3.54
N GLN A 4 -18.09 -17.28 -4.84
CA GLN A 4 -16.99 -17.25 -5.81
C GLN A 4 -16.30 -15.91 -5.86
N PHE A 5 -17.09 -14.83 -5.86
CA PHE A 5 -16.54 -13.48 -5.86
C PHE A 5 -15.72 -13.22 -4.61
N LEU A 6 -16.24 -13.62 -3.46
CA LEU A 6 -15.59 -13.41 -2.19
C LEU A 6 -14.30 -14.20 -2.09
N SER A 7 -14.32 -15.44 -2.54
CA SER A 7 -13.15 -16.30 -2.54
C SER A 7 -12.02 -15.68 -3.38
N SER A 8 -12.36 -15.18 -4.56
CA SER A 8 -11.40 -14.55 -5.44
C SER A 8 -10.76 -13.32 -4.81
N ASN A 9 -11.55 -12.51 -4.11
CA ASN A 9 -11.03 -11.33 -3.43
C ASN A 9 -10.10 -11.70 -2.27
N ILE A 10 -10.44 -12.75 -1.54
CA ILE A 10 -9.63 -13.21 -0.42
C ILE A 10 -8.29 -13.74 -0.93
N GLU A 11 -8.30 -14.56 -1.98
CA GLU A 11 -7.08 -15.08 -2.57
C GLU A 11 -6.17 -13.97 -3.05
N SER A 12 -6.72 -12.98 -3.74
CA SER A 12 -5.97 -11.84 -4.23
C SER A 12 -5.33 -11.06 -3.07
N SER A 13 -6.06 -10.89 -1.98
CA SER A 13 -5.53 -10.18 -0.81
C SER A 13 -4.40 -10.94 -0.14
N VAL A 14 -4.51 -12.28 -0.07
CA VAL A 14 -3.44 -13.11 0.48
C VAL A 14 -2.18 -13.03 -0.37
N ASP A 15 -2.33 -13.12 -1.69
CA ASP A 15 -1.19 -13.00 -2.60
C ASP A 15 -0.52 -11.64 -2.46
N ASN A 16 -1.30 -10.58 -2.38
CA ASN A 16 -0.75 -9.23 -2.21
C ASN A 16 0.00 -9.11 -0.89
N TYR A 17 -0.54 -9.68 0.17
CA TYR A 17 0.11 -9.69 1.47
C TYR A 17 1.47 -10.39 1.42
N ILE A 18 1.52 -11.57 0.79
CA ILE A 18 2.75 -12.33 0.68
C ILE A 18 3.80 -11.55 -0.11
N ASN A 19 3.41 -11.02 -1.27
CA ASN A 19 4.33 -10.28 -2.12
C ASN A 19 4.90 -9.04 -1.43
N LEU A 20 4.06 -8.29 -0.74
CA LEU A 20 4.52 -7.10 -0.04
C LEU A 20 5.44 -7.44 1.12
N ASN A 21 5.11 -8.48 1.87
CA ASN A 21 5.95 -8.86 3.01
C ASN A 21 7.28 -9.46 2.58
N GLU A 22 7.35 -10.10 1.43
CA GLU A 22 8.62 -10.57 0.89
C GLU A 22 9.47 -9.42 0.40
N THR A 23 8.87 -8.45 -0.29
CA THR A 23 9.61 -7.35 -0.90
C THR A 23 10.05 -6.31 0.12
N PHE A 24 9.18 -5.96 1.06
CA PHE A 24 9.46 -4.93 2.06
C PHE A 24 9.76 -5.51 3.44
N GLY A 25 10.24 -6.75 3.50
CA GLY A 25 10.42 -7.46 4.74
C GLY A 25 11.54 -6.96 5.64
N SER A 26 12.42 -6.09 5.15
CA SER A 26 13.45 -5.46 5.96
C SER A 26 13.87 -4.15 5.31
N GLU A 27 14.53 -3.28 6.08
CA GLU A 27 15.02 -2.01 5.53
C GLU A 27 16.06 -2.25 4.44
N GLU A 28 16.90 -3.27 4.61
CA GLU A 28 17.92 -3.61 3.62
C GLU A 28 17.29 -4.04 2.30
N LYS A 29 16.21 -4.81 2.37
CA LYS A 29 15.50 -5.21 1.15
C LYS A 29 14.94 -4.01 0.41
N ILE A 30 14.35 -3.07 1.15
CA ILE A 30 13.80 -1.85 0.56
C ILE A 30 14.90 -1.05 -0.11
N GLU A 31 16.05 -0.91 0.56
CA GLU A 31 17.15 -0.13 0.05
C GLU A 31 17.72 -0.69 -1.25
N SER A 32 17.70 -2.01 -1.40
CA SER A 32 18.28 -2.67 -2.57
C SER A 32 17.34 -2.75 -3.78
N LEU A 33 16.10 -2.31 -3.66
CA LEU A 33 15.14 -2.42 -4.76
C LEU A 33 15.46 -1.50 -5.92
N SER A 34 15.28 -2.01 -7.15
CA SER A 34 15.32 -1.18 -8.35
C SER A 34 13.98 -0.45 -8.50
N GLN A 35 13.92 0.53 -9.40
CA GLN A 35 12.68 1.21 -9.70
C GLN A 35 11.59 0.22 -10.13
N ASP A 36 11.96 -0.71 -11.00
CA ASP A 36 10.99 -1.68 -11.51
C ASP A 36 10.45 -2.58 -10.41
N ASP A 37 11.34 -3.12 -9.59
CA ASP A 37 10.92 -4.00 -8.50
C ASP A 37 10.08 -3.25 -7.47
N LEU A 38 10.45 -2.03 -7.18
CA LEU A 38 9.69 -1.20 -6.24
C LEU A 38 8.28 -0.92 -6.76
N PHE A 39 8.17 -0.53 -8.03
CA PHE A 39 6.87 -0.24 -8.62
C PHE A 39 5.99 -1.50 -8.67
N ASP A 40 6.58 -2.62 -9.06
CA ASP A 40 5.84 -3.89 -9.11
C ASP A 40 5.30 -4.26 -7.73
N ALA A 41 6.10 -4.05 -6.69
CA ALA A 41 5.67 -4.32 -5.33
C ALA A 41 4.51 -3.41 -4.93
N LEU A 42 4.60 -2.12 -5.24
CA LEU A 42 3.54 -1.16 -4.92
C LEU A 42 2.24 -1.47 -5.66
N CYS A 43 2.32 -2.13 -6.80
CA CYS A 43 1.12 -2.53 -7.53
C CYS A 43 0.31 -3.62 -6.81
N ASN A 44 0.85 -4.22 -5.76
CA ASN A 44 0.09 -5.13 -4.90
C ASN A 44 -0.85 -4.36 -3.97
N ILE A 45 -0.69 -3.05 -3.88
CA ILE A 45 -1.60 -2.21 -3.10
C ILE A 45 -2.78 -1.87 -4.00
N TYR A 46 -3.96 -2.34 -3.60
CA TYR A 46 -5.15 -2.22 -4.44
C TYR A 46 -5.45 -0.77 -4.84
N SER A 47 -5.43 0.14 -3.90
CA SER A 47 -5.76 1.54 -4.17
C SER A 47 -4.77 2.18 -5.13
N PHE A 48 -3.49 1.83 -5.01
CA PHE A 48 -2.45 2.34 -5.90
C PHE A 48 -2.63 1.77 -7.31
N TYR A 49 -2.81 0.46 -7.39
CA TYR A 49 -3.01 -0.22 -8.67
C TYR A 49 -4.27 0.31 -9.37
N ASN A 50 -5.34 0.48 -8.61
CA ASN A 50 -6.60 0.97 -9.15
C ASN A 50 -6.46 2.40 -9.72
N ALA A 51 -5.65 3.23 -9.07
CA ALA A 51 -5.42 4.60 -9.53
C ALA A 51 -4.73 4.63 -10.90
N CYS A 52 -4.01 3.57 -11.27
CA CYS A 52 -3.34 3.50 -12.57
C CYS A 52 -4.33 3.58 -13.72
N ARG A 53 -5.56 3.11 -13.52
CA ARG A 53 -6.60 3.18 -14.54
C ARG A 53 -6.92 4.62 -14.95
N TYR A 54 -6.85 5.52 -13.97
CA TYR A 54 -7.19 6.92 -14.19
C TYR A 54 -6.00 7.73 -14.66
N LYS A 55 -4.82 7.10 -14.73
CA LYS A 55 -3.60 7.73 -15.18
C LYS A 55 -3.15 7.22 -16.54
N GLY A 56 -3.98 6.45 -17.22
CA GLY A 56 -3.67 5.94 -18.54
C GLY A 56 -2.94 4.61 -18.56
N GLY A 57 -2.98 3.87 -17.46
CA GLY A 57 -2.39 2.54 -17.38
C GLY A 57 -1.13 2.51 -16.55
N LEU A 58 -0.55 1.31 -16.43
CA LEU A 58 0.60 1.08 -15.57
C LEU A 58 1.85 1.84 -16.02
N ASP A 59 2.12 1.84 -17.32
CA ASP A 59 3.32 2.50 -17.83
C ASP A 59 3.26 4.00 -17.60
N SER A 60 2.10 4.59 -17.81
CA SER A 60 1.90 6.03 -17.60
C SER A 60 2.04 6.37 -16.12
N MET A 61 1.45 5.58 -15.26
CA MET A 61 1.54 5.80 -13.82
C MET A 61 2.98 5.65 -13.33
N LYS A 62 3.69 4.65 -13.82
CA LYS A 62 5.09 4.43 -13.46
C LYS A 62 5.93 5.64 -13.80
N LYS A 63 5.76 6.15 -15.02
CA LYS A 63 6.49 7.32 -15.47
C LYS A 63 6.17 8.53 -14.59
N ASP A 64 4.90 8.77 -14.33
CA ASP A 64 4.48 9.91 -13.52
C ASP A 64 4.99 9.79 -12.09
N PHE A 65 4.93 8.60 -11.53
CA PHE A 65 5.33 8.35 -10.14
C PHE A 65 6.82 8.65 -9.94
N PHE A 66 7.67 8.16 -10.84
CA PHE A 66 9.12 8.36 -10.71
C PHE A 66 9.57 9.72 -11.25
N THR A 67 8.74 10.43 -11.98
CA THR A 67 9.01 11.81 -12.35
C THR A 67 8.70 12.73 -11.17
N ALA A 68 7.62 12.44 -10.44
CA ALA A 68 7.18 13.28 -9.34
C ALA A 68 7.90 12.99 -8.03
N ASN A 69 8.47 11.79 -7.86
CA ASN A 69 9.13 11.37 -6.63
C ASN A 69 10.47 10.73 -6.94
N THR A 70 11.53 11.17 -6.27
CA THR A 70 12.84 10.53 -6.45
C THR A 70 12.82 9.15 -5.80
N LEU A 71 13.62 8.23 -6.34
CA LEU A 71 13.71 6.89 -5.78
C LEU A 71 14.15 6.90 -4.30
N PRO A 72 15.18 7.69 -3.92
CA PRO A 72 15.55 7.77 -2.51
C PRO A 72 14.40 8.24 -1.60
N LYS A 73 13.61 9.20 -2.06
CA LYS A 73 12.48 9.68 -1.26
C LYS A 73 11.43 8.61 -1.07
N ILE A 74 11.12 7.86 -2.14
CA ILE A 74 10.14 6.78 -2.07
C ILE A 74 10.60 5.73 -1.05
N LYS A 75 11.86 5.30 -1.15
CA LYS A 75 12.41 4.32 -0.23
C LYS A 75 12.40 4.82 1.21
N ASN A 76 12.75 6.08 1.40
CA ASN A 76 12.79 6.68 2.73
C ASN A 76 11.40 6.71 3.37
N THR A 77 10.38 7.07 2.58
CA THR A 77 9.01 7.10 3.06
C THR A 77 8.54 5.71 3.45
N ILE A 78 8.79 4.71 2.62
CA ILE A 78 8.37 3.35 2.92
C ILE A 78 9.06 2.82 4.17
N LYS A 79 10.38 3.05 4.29
CA LYS A 79 11.11 2.64 5.49
C LYS A 79 10.58 3.33 6.74
N TYR A 80 10.31 4.62 6.66
CA TYR A 80 9.76 5.37 7.78
C TYR A 80 8.40 4.82 8.18
N LEU A 81 7.54 4.61 7.21
CA LEU A 81 6.18 4.13 7.48
C LEU A 81 6.17 2.78 8.19
N ILE A 82 6.97 1.85 7.70
CA ILE A 82 6.96 0.48 8.20
C ILE A 82 7.87 0.29 9.41
N TYR A 83 9.07 0.87 9.37
CA TYR A 83 10.11 0.60 10.35
C TYR A 83 10.49 1.78 11.23
N GLY A 84 9.84 2.92 11.07
CA GLY A 84 10.16 4.10 11.88
C GLY A 84 9.82 3.89 13.34
N LYS A 85 10.83 3.84 14.18
CA LYS A 85 10.65 3.51 15.60
C LYS A 85 10.54 4.71 16.52
N SER A 86 10.88 5.90 16.02
CA SER A 86 10.85 7.11 16.83
C SER A 86 9.47 7.69 17.02
N SER A 87 8.50 7.22 16.23
CA SER A 87 7.13 7.75 16.23
C SER A 87 6.12 6.63 16.34
N TYR A 88 5.01 6.93 16.99
CA TYR A 88 3.90 6.00 17.05
C TYR A 88 3.34 5.79 15.64
N TYR A 89 2.79 4.60 15.38
CA TYR A 89 2.39 4.25 14.01
C TYR A 89 1.32 5.18 13.42
N ILE A 90 0.40 5.66 14.24
CA ILE A 90 -0.63 6.60 13.77
C ILE A 90 0.02 7.89 13.28
N GLU A 91 1.03 8.35 14.00
CA GLU A 91 1.77 9.55 13.59
C GLU A 91 2.53 9.32 12.29
N ARG A 92 3.14 8.15 12.14
CA ARG A 92 3.85 7.82 10.89
C ARG A 92 2.89 7.80 9.71
N ILE A 93 1.71 7.21 9.88
CA ILE A 93 0.69 7.18 8.82
C ILE A 93 0.28 8.61 8.48
N TYR A 94 0.00 9.43 9.48
CA TYR A 94 -0.38 10.83 9.27
C TYR A 94 0.71 11.59 8.52
N ASN A 95 1.96 11.41 8.91
CA ASN A 95 3.07 12.13 8.29
C ASN A 95 3.29 11.70 6.83
N CYS A 96 3.10 10.44 6.52
CA CYS A 96 3.22 9.97 5.14
C CYS A 96 2.09 10.49 4.25
N ILE A 97 0.99 10.89 4.84
CA ILE A 97 -0.14 11.45 4.09
C ILE A 97 0.01 12.97 3.94
N ASN A 98 0.51 13.64 4.95
CA ASN A 98 0.42 15.10 5.05
C ASN A 98 1.74 15.86 5.10
N LEU A 99 2.82 15.24 5.57
CA LEU A 99 4.07 15.95 5.79
C LEU A 99 4.93 15.92 4.53
N GLU A 100 5.35 17.10 4.09
CA GLU A 100 6.10 17.27 2.84
C GLU A 100 7.31 16.34 2.75
N GLU A 101 7.97 16.09 3.87
CA GLU A 101 9.14 15.24 3.94
C GLU A 101 8.86 13.80 3.52
N TYR A 102 7.66 13.30 3.81
CA TYR A 102 7.31 11.90 3.56
C TYR A 102 6.21 11.69 2.53
N LYS A 103 5.44 12.73 2.25
CA LYS A 103 4.32 12.60 1.32
C LYS A 103 4.80 12.35 -0.10
N LEU A 104 4.23 11.34 -0.74
CA LEU A 104 4.55 11.02 -2.12
C LEU A 104 3.40 11.42 -3.03
N ASN A 105 3.75 11.93 -4.20
CA ASN A 105 2.75 12.20 -5.23
C ASN A 105 2.26 10.88 -5.81
N CYS A 106 1.00 10.78 -6.15
CA CYS A 106 0.37 9.59 -6.71
C CYS A 106 0.26 8.43 -5.71
N PHE A 107 0.50 8.69 -4.44
CA PHE A 107 0.42 7.66 -3.40
C PHE A 107 -0.28 8.28 -2.20
N GLY A 108 -1.61 8.26 -2.21
CA GLY A 108 -2.43 8.99 -1.25
C GLY A 108 -2.74 8.21 0.01
N LYS A 109 -3.71 8.73 0.78
CA LYS A 109 -4.00 8.18 2.10
C LYS A 109 -4.45 6.72 2.08
N GLU A 110 -5.22 6.33 1.07
CA GLU A 110 -5.67 4.95 0.98
C GLU A 110 -4.50 4.01 0.77
N SER A 111 -3.56 4.41 -0.09
CA SER A 111 -2.37 3.61 -0.37
C SER A 111 -1.45 3.50 0.84
N VAL A 112 -1.28 4.60 1.57
CA VAL A 112 -0.47 4.60 2.79
C VAL A 112 -1.05 3.65 3.84
N ARG A 113 -2.35 3.76 4.07
CA ARG A 113 -3.05 2.92 5.05
C ARG A 113 -3.02 1.46 4.66
N GLU A 114 -3.23 1.19 3.38
CA GLU A 114 -3.26 -0.17 2.89
C GLU A 114 -1.88 -0.82 3.01
N LEU A 115 -0.83 -0.09 2.64
CA LEU A 115 0.53 -0.61 2.78
C LEU A 115 0.86 -0.93 4.24
N TYR A 116 0.56 0.00 5.13
CA TYR A 116 0.83 -0.24 6.55
C TYR A 116 0.05 -1.45 7.06
N GLY A 117 -1.21 -1.58 6.65
CA GLY A 117 -2.06 -2.70 7.05
C GLY A 117 -1.52 -4.05 6.59
N TYR A 118 -1.03 -4.12 5.35
CA TYR A 118 -0.44 -5.36 4.85
C TYR A 118 0.82 -5.75 5.62
N MET A 119 1.60 -4.76 6.04
CA MET A 119 2.87 -5.03 6.73
C MET A 119 2.69 -5.24 8.23
N ASN A 120 1.56 -4.80 8.79
CA ASN A 120 1.30 -4.88 10.23
C ASN A 120 -0.16 -5.24 10.50
N LYS A 121 -0.60 -6.34 9.90
CA LYS A 121 -2.02 -6.69 9.92
C LYS A 121 -2.58 -6.99 11.32
N ASP A 122 -1.73 -7.38 12.26
CA ASP A 122 -2.17 -7.68 13.61
C ASP A 122 -2.45 -6.41 14.41
N ASP A 123 -1.73 -5.34 14.13
CA ASP A 123 -1.86 -4.07 14.84
C ASP A 123 -2.80 -3.10 14.14
N PHE A 124 -2.90 -3.20 12.83
CA PHE A 124 -3.65 -2.25 12.04
C PHE A 124 -4.30 -2.97 10.85
N PRO A 125 -5.59 -3.32 10.96
CA PRO A 125 -6.27 -4.04 9.87
C PRO A 125 -6.29 -3.22 8.58
N ILE A 126 -6.19 -3.92 7.45
CA ILE A 126 -6.30 -3.27 6.15
C ILE A 126 -7.69 -2.67 6.03
N TYR A 127 -7.76 -1.38 5.69
CA TYR A 127 -9.00 -0.66 5.71
C TYR A 127 -9.15 0.22 4.48
N ASN A 128 -9.65 -0.36 3.40
CA ASN A 128 -9.99 0.38 2.19
C ASN A 128 -11.38 -0.03 1.74
N GLY A 129 -11.90 0.60 0.70
CA GLY A 129 -13.26 0.35 0.25
C GLY A 129 -13.54 -1.10 -0.08
N ARG A 130 -12.55 -1.77 -0.65
CA ARG A 130 -12.68 -3.16 -1.04
C ARG A 130 -12.79 -4.08 0.17
N VAL A 131 -11.96 -3.86 1.17
CA VAL A 131 -11.97 -4.66 2.39
C VAL A 131 -13.25 -4.38 3.19
N LYS A 132 -13.63 -3.12 3.30
CA LYS A 132 -14.89 -2.75 3.96
C LYS A 132 -16.07 -3.49 3.37
N LYS A 133 -16.14 -3.51 2.06
CA LYS A 133 -17.24 -4.17 1.35
C LYS A 133 -17.23 -5.67 1.61
N SER A 134 -16.08 -6.30 1.58
CA SER A 134 -15.95 -7.73 1.83
C SER A 134 -16.34 -8.09 3.25
N LEU A 135 -15.91 -7.31 4.22
CA LEU A 135 -16.24 -7.56 5.63
C LEU A 135 -17.74 -7.39 5.88
N SER A 136 -18.33 -6.36 5.27
CA SER A 136 -19.76 -6.13 5.39
C SER A 136 -20.54 -7.31 4.82
N TYR A 137 -20.10 -7.82 3.69
CA TYR A 137 -20.72 -8.96 3.02
C TYR A 137 -20.65 -10.22 3.88
N LEU A 138 -19.56 -10.40 4.63
CA LEU A 138 -19.39 -11.55 5.51
C LEU A 138 -20.20 -11.43 6.82
N GLY A 139 -20.87 -10.34 7.03
CA GLY A 139 -21.72 -10.19 8.21
C GLY A 139 -21.06 -9.54 9.40
N PHE A 140 -19.91 -8.91 9.19
CA PHE A 140 -19.23 -8.21 10.29
C PHE A 140 -19.76 -6.80 10.51
N GLY A 141 -20.83 -6.43 9.79
CA GLY A 141 -21.42 -5.13 9.95
C GLY A 141 -20.70 -4.05 9.17
N LYS A 142 -20.94 -2.81 9.55
CA LYS A 142 -20.31 -1.69 8.87
C LYS A 142 -19.06 -1.26 9.61
N TYR A 143 -18.03 -0.96 8.84
CA TYR A 143 -16.76 -0.42 9.36
C TYR A 143 -16.61 1.01 8.90
N GLU A 144 -16.40 1.92 9.84
CA GLU A 144 -16.31 3.34 9.56
C GLU A 144 -14.89 3.83 9.40
#